data_c1685b35b4f90fea8550c57b64ca9854
#
_entry.id   c1685b35b4f90fea8550c57b64ca9854
#
_cell.length_a   1.000
_cell.length_b   1.000
_cell.length_c   1.000
_cell.angle_alpha   90.00
_cell.angle_beta   90.00
_cell.angle_gamma   90.00
#
_symmetry.space_group_name_H-M   'P 1'
#
loop_
_entity.id
_entity.type
_entity.pdbx_description
1 polymer ?
#
loop_
_entity_poly.entity_id
_entity_poly.type
_entity_poly.pdbx_seq_one_letter_code
_entity_poly.pdbx_strand_id
1 'polypeptide(L)'
;NWWGGIVLHNFPGTSIPTIIFLLVGGALFFTVYFNFVNIRKIPLAIRTVGGRYDGLEQAYSKSFENDSNKKDSTQNQIEQGEVSHFQALATAVSGTVGNGNIAGVALAIAVGGPGATFWMILCGLLGMSTKFVECTLGVKYRDIDKAGIVYGGPMYYLSKGLKERGFAKIGKILAVIFAVLCIGASFGGGNAAQSNQAAMQLVNSCLLYTSD
;
A
#
# COMPACT_ATOMS: atom_id res chain seq x y z
N ASN A 1 -15.27 21.23 -11.67
CA ASN A 1 -15.10 19.79 -11.38
C ASN A 1 -15.48 19.51 -9.95
N TRP A 2 -16.65 18.88 -9.74
CA TRP A 2 -17.23 18.58 -8.41
C TRP A 2 -16.25 17.82 -7.49
N TRP A 3 -15.53 16.85 -8.02
CA TRP A 3 -14.51 16.10 -7.29
C TRP A 3 -13.32 16.94 -6.83
N GLY A 4 -12.88 17.89 -7.66
CA GLY A 4 -11.81 18.81 -7.27
C GLY A 4 -12.19 19.70 -6.09
N GLY A 5 -13.47 20.10 -5.99
CA GLY A 5 -13.96 20.89 -4.87
C GLY A 5 -14.00 20.14 -3.52
N ILE A 6 -14.19 18.82 -3.55
CA ILE A 6 -14.20 18.00 -2.32
C ILE A 6 -12.77 17.63 -1.88
N VAL A 7 -11.96 17.15 -2.81
CA VAL A 7 -10.61 16.64 -2.52
C VAL A 7 -9.60 17.76 -2.29
N LEU A 8 -9.75 18.87 -3.04
CA LEU A 8 -8.86 20.02 -2.97
C LEU A 8 -9.44 21.18 -2.14
N HIS A 9 -10.42 20.90 -1.27
CA HIS A 9 -10.93 21.92 -0.36
C HIS A 9 -9.79 22.43 0.53
N ASN A 10 -9.50 23.71 0.43
CA ASN A 10 -8.44 24.33 1.18
C ASN A 10 -8.77 24.43 2.67
N PHE A 11 -7.78 24.23 3.51
CA PHE A 11 -7.93 24.45 4.95
C PHE A 11 -8.22 25.95 5.21
N PRO A 12 -9.17 26.29 6.10
CA PRO A 12 -9.50 27.68 6.39
C PRO A 12 -8.25 28.50 6.74
N GLY A 13 -7.99 29.56 5.97
CA GLY A 13 -6.84 30.43 6.17
C GLY A 13 -5.54 30.03 5.45
N THR A 14 -5.54 28.94 4.68
CA THR A 14 -4.36 28.51 3.89
C THR A 14 -4.75 28.11 2.47
N SER A 15 -3.81 28.17 1.54
CA SER A 15 -3.96 27.65 0.19
C SER A 15 -3.68 26.15 0.06
N ILE A 16 -3.49 25.44 1.19
CA ILE A 16 -3.10 24.02 1.22
C ILE A 16 -4.35 23.16 1.32
N PRO A 17 -4.52 22.14 0.47
CA PRO A 17 -5.63 21.20 0.54
C PRO A 17 -5.69 20.45 1.89
N THR A 18 -6.88 20.36 2.47
CA THR A 18 -7.13 19.70 3.77
C THR A 18 -6.64 18.25 3.79
N ILE A 19 -6.70 17.56 2.67
CA ILE A 19 -6.24 16.17 2.54
C ILE A 19 -4.75 16.01 2.89
N ILE A 20 -3.92 17.01 2.57
CA ILE A 20 -2.48 16.98 2.88
C ILE A 20 -2.26 17.00 4.39
N PHE A 21 -2.99 17.85 5.12
CA PHE A 21 -2.90 17.88 6.58
C PHE A 21 -3.31 16.56 7.21
N LEU A 22 -4.34 15.93 6.67
CA LEU A 22 -4.81 14.64 7.16
C LEU A 22 -3.79 13.53 6.90
N LEU A 23 -3.19 13.49 5.70
CA LEU A 23 -2.18 12.50 5.34
C LEU A 23 -0.88 12.66 6.14
N VAL A 24 -0.35 13.88 6.21
CA VAL A 24 0.89 14.18 6.95
C VAL A 24 0.65 14.01 8.46
N GLY A 25 -0.46 14.49 8.97
CA GLY A 25 -0.85 14.33 10.38
C GLY A 25 -1.03 12.86 10.77
N GLY A 26 -1.68 12.06 9.93
CA GLY A 26 -1.79 10.61 10.13
C GLY A 26 -0.44 9.90 10.12
N ALA A 27 0.43 10.24 9.18
CA ALA A 27 1.77 9.67 9.08
C ALA A 27 2.64 10.03 10.29
N LEU A 28 2.57 11.29 10.75
CA LEU A 28 3.20 11.75 11.98
C LEU A 28 2.67 11.01 13.21
N PHE A 29 1.35 10.92 13.33
CA PHE A 29 0.70 10.21 14.44
C PHE A 29 1.20 8.75 14.52
N PHE A 30 1.18 8.00 13.42
CA PHE A 30 1.66 6.62 13.41
C PHE A 30 3.16 6.52 13.68
N THR A 31 3.96 7.45 13.17
CA THR A 31 5.41 7.47 13.43
C THR A 31 5.71 7.63 14.92
N VAL A 32 5.01 8.55 15.59
CA VAL A 32 5.18 8.79 17.03
C VAL A 32 4.57 7.64 17.84
N TYR A 33 3.37 7.20 17.50
CA TYR A 33 2.66 6.12 18.19
C TYR A 33 3.45 4.81 18.20
N PHE A 34 4.07 4.44 17.09
CA PHE A 34 4.93 3.25 16.99
C PHE A 34 6.40 3.51 17.32
N ASN A 35 6.70 4.65 17.95
CA ASN A 35 8.03 5.00 18.44
C ASN A 35 9.11 4.86 17.34
N PHE A 36 8.88 5.53 16.20
CA PHE A 36 9.79 5.56 15.05
C PHE A 36 10.14 4.15 14.52
N VAL A 37 9.13 3.29 14.37
CA VAL A 37 9.28 1.91 13.85
C VAL A 37 10.01 1.89 12.51
N ASN A 38 9.75 2.88 11.66
CA ASN A 38 10.34 3.10 10.35
C ASN A 38 11.88 3.20 10.37
N ILE A 39 12.47 3.69 11.46
CA ILE A 39 13.93 3.81 11.62
C ILE A 39 14.46 2.64 12.45
N ARG A 40 13.83 2.36 13.60
CA ARG A 40 14.33 1.36 14.56
C ARG A 40 14.30 -0.07 14.04
N LYS A 41 13.37 -0.39 13.13
CA LYS A 41 13.17 -1.75 12.63
C LYS A 41 13.78 -2.01 11.25
N ILE A 42 14.51 -1.05 10.67
CA ILE A 42 15.24 -1.24 9.41
C ILE A 42 16.17 -2.47 9.46
N PRO A 43 17.01 -2.66 10.50
CA PRO A 43 17.89 -3.83 10.54
C PRO A 43 17.11 -5.15 10.59
N LEU A 44 15.96 -5.16 11.27
CA LEU A 44 15.08 -6.32 11.30
C LEU A 44 14.49 -6.60 9.91
N ALA A 45 13.99 -5.59 9.23
CA ALA A 45 13.42 -5.71 7.89
C ALA A 45 14.44 -6.28 6.89
N ILE A 46 15.67 -5.77 6.91
CA ILE A 46 16.76 -6.28 6.04
C ILE A 46 17.04 -7.76 6.33
N ARG A 47 17.09 -8.15 7.60
CA ARG A 47 17.30 -9.55 8.00
C ARG A 47 16.16 -10.46 7.57
N THR A 48 14.92 -9.98 7.65
CA THR A 48 13.74 -10.73 7.22
C THR A 48 13.74 -10.95 5.72
N VAL A 49 13.99 -9.91 4.93
CA VAL A 49 14.10 -10.00 3.47
C VAL A 49 15.27 -10.87 3.03
N GLY A 50 16.37 -10.87 3.80
CA GLY A 50 17.53 -11.74 3.56
C GLY A 50 17.31 -13.22 3.93
N GLY A 51 16.09 -13.64 4.27
CA GLY A 51 15.75 -15.04 4.52
C GLY A 51 16.20 -15.60 5.87
N ARG A 52 16.64 -14.75 6.81
CA ARG A 52 17.16 -15.23 8.11
C ARG A 52 16.09 -15.94 8.95
N TYR A 53 14.83 -15.67 8.71
CA TYR A 53 13.69 -16.21 9.46
C TYR A 53 12.92 -17.29 8.71
N ASP A 54 13.24 -17.57 7.45
CA ASP A 54 12.55 -18.57 6.61
C ASP A 54 12.60 -19.97 7.25
N GLY A 55 13.72 -20.33 7.88
CA GLY A 55 13.85 -21.60 8.59
C GLY A 55 12.99 -21.69 9.88
N LEU A 56 12.75 -20.57 10.55
CA LEU A 56 11.88 -20.52 11.72
C LEU A 56 10.40 -20.63 11.35
N GLU A 57 10.01 -20.03 10.23
CA GLU A 57 8.64 -20.11 9.71
C GLU A 57 8.32 -21.52 9.24
N GLN A 58 9.24 -22.18 8.55
CA GLN A 58 9.11 -23.58 8.17
C GLN A 58 9.03 -24.50 9.40
N ALA A 59 9.82 -24.25 10.43
CA ALA A 59 9.77 -25.02 11.67
C ALA A 59 8.46 -24.79 12.44
N TYR A 60 7.96 -23.54 12.43
CA TYR A 60 6.68 -23.18 13.04
C TYR A 60 5.50 -23.79 12.29
N SER A 61 5.50 -23.73 10.96
CA SER A 61 4.53 -24.40 10.10
C SER A 61 4.46 -25.90 10.34
N LYS A 62 5.62 -26.58 10.39
CA LYS A 62 5.72 -28.01 10.71
C LYS A 62 5.26 -28.36 12.13
N SER A 63 5.41 -27.48 13.10
CA SER A 63 4.93 -27.71 14.48
C SER A 63 3.40 -27.71 14.56
N PHE A 64 2.74 -26.88 13.78
CA PHE A 64 1.28 -26.90 13.67
C PHE A 64 0.76 -28.11 12.90
N GLU A 65 1.50 -28.59 11.90
CA GLU A 65 1.15 -29.80 11.13
C GLU A 65 1.17 -31.05 12.01
N ASN A 66 2.12 -31.15 12.92
CA ASN A 66 2.22 -32.26 13.87
C ASN A 66 1.13 -32.27 14.95
N ASP A 67 0.62 -31.10 15.35
CA ASP A 67 -0.45 -30.97 16.34
C ASP A 67 -1.85 -31.16 15.74
N SER A 68 -1.99 -30.97 14.42
CA SER A 68 -3.24 -31.09 13.67
C SER A 68 -3.52 -32.48 13.07
N ASN A 69 -2.78 -33.51 13.44
CA ASN A 69 -3.05 -34.92 13.05
C ASN A 69 -4.42 -35.44 13.56
N LYS A 70 -5.29 -34.53 13.97
CA LYS A 70 -6.64 -34.75 14.45
C LYS A 70 -7.67 -33.80 13.88
N LYS A 71 -7.75 -33.53 12.62
CA LYS A 71 -8.89 -33.00 11.87
C LYS A 71 -8.44 -32.04 10.75
N ASP A 72 -8.90 -32.43 9.58
CA ASP A 72 -9.06 -31.67 8.34
C ASP A 72 -7.85 -31.43 7.45
N SER A 73 -7.92 -32.12 6.34
CA SER A 73 -7.17 -32.08 5.08
C SER A 73 -7.09 -30.69 4.38
N THR A 74 -7.35 -29.61 5.10
CA THR A 74 -7.36 -28.23 4.56
C THR A 74 -6.00 -27.53 4.67
N GLN A 75 -5.06 -28.12 5.44
CA GLN A 75 -3.76 -27.45 5.72
C GLN A 75 -2.70 -27.65 4.64
N ASN A 76 -2.78 -28.71 3.84
CA ASN A 76 -1.84 -28.94 2.73
C ASN A 76 -1.96 -27.92 1.58
N GLN A 77 -2.97 -27.05 1.61
CA GLN A 77 -3.18 -26.00 0.60
C GLN A 77 -2.61 -24.64 1.00
N ILE A 78 -2.20 -24.44 2.25
CA ILE A 78 -1.62 -23.18 2.74
C ILE A 78 -0.21 -22.97 2.18
N GLU A 79 0.53 -24.06 1.91
CA GLU A 79 1.90 -23.95 1.37
C GLU A 79 1.97 -23.52 -0.11
N GLN A 80 0.91 -23.69 -0.89
CA GLN A 80 0.92 -23.38 -2.33
C GLN A 80 0.75 -21.88 -2.64
N GLY A 81 0.43 -21.04 -1.69
CA GLY A 81 0.21 -19.61 -1.87
C GLY A 81 1.23 -18.71 -1.17
N GLU A 82 2.14 -19.25 -0.35
CA GLU A 82 3.13 -18.46 0.36
C GLU A 82 4.35 -18.19 -0.52
N VAL A 83 4.54 -16.90 -0.83
CA VAL A 83 5.74 -16.39 -1.49
C VAL A 83 6.81 -16.08 -0.45
N SER A 84 8.10 -16.24 -0.79
CA SER A 84 9.19 -15.86 0.08
C SER A 84 9.15 -14.36 0.40
N HIS A 85 9.76 -13.95 1.52
CA HIS A 85 9.81 -12.53 1.91
C HIS A 85 10.41 -11.64 0.83
N PHE A 86 11.41 -12.12 0.11
CA PHE A 86 12.00 -11.39 -1.02
C PHE A 86 11.02 -11.27 -2.19
N GLN A 87 10.30 -12.33 -2.53
CA GLN A 87 9.29 -12.30 -3.60
C GLN A 87 8.14 -11.37 -3.24
N ALA A 88 7.67 -11.38 -1.98
CA ALA A 88 6.65 -10.47 -1.49
C ALA A 88 7.10 -9.01 -1.60
N LEU A 89 8.35 -8.70 -1.23
CA LEU A 89 8.92 -7.37 -1.38
C LEU A 89 9.02 -6.98 -2.86
N ALA A 90 9.56 -7.86 -3.70
CA ALA A 90 9.71 -7.59 -5.14
C ALA A 90 8.36 -7.31 -5.81
N THR A 91 7.34 -8.10 -5.49
CA THR A 91 5.96 -7.89 -5.98
C THR A 91 5.38 -6.58 -5.49
N ALA A 92 5.55 -6.25 -4.21
CA ALA A 92 5.06 -4.99 -3.64
C ALA A 92 5.75 -3.77 -4.28
N VAL A 93 7.06 -3.82 -4.49
CA VAL A 93 7.81 -2.75 -5.17
C VAL A 93 7.37 -2.63 -6.62
N SER A 94 7.29 -3.73 -7.36
CA SER A 94 6.84 -3.76 -8.75
C SER A 94 5.42 -3.19 -8.93
N GLY A 95 4.49 -3.52 -8.03
CA GLY A 95 3.13 -2.99 -8.06
C GLY A 95 2.99 -1.54 -7.61
N THR A 96 3.98 -1.01 -6.88
CA THR A 96 3.95 0.36 -6.34
C THR A 96 4.66 1.36 -7.25
N VAL A 97 5.72 0.94 -7.93
CA VAL A 97 6.49 1.80 -8.85
C VAL A 97 5.71 1.95 -10.16
N GLY A 98 5.18 3.13 -10.37
CA GLY A 98 4.44 3.50 -11.58
C GLY A 98 4.97 4.81 -12.18
N ASN A 99 4.34 5.24 -13.26
CA ASN A 99 4.71 6.48 -13.95
C ASN A 99 4.60 7.72 -13.04
N GLY A 100 3.72 7.69 -12.04
CA GLY A 100 3.61 8.73 -11.02
C GLY A 100 4.91 8.94 -10.22
N ASN A 101 5.68 7.88 -9.97
CA ASN A 101 6.94 7.96 -9.25
C ASN A 101 8.07 8.54 -10.11
N ILE A 102 7.92 8.53 -11.41
CA ILE A 102 8.91 9.04 -12.37
C ILE A 102 8.49 10.45 -12.85
N ALA A 103 7.40 10.54 -13.57
CA ALA A 103 6.91 11.79 -14.14
C ALA A 103 6.38 12.76 -13.06
N GLY A 104 5.70 12.25 -12.03
CA GLY A 104 5.20 13.05 -10.93
C GLY A 104 6.31 13.66 -10.08
N VAL A 105 7.40 12.94 -9.85
CA VAL A 105 8.60 13.47 -9.16
C VAL A 105 9.30 14.52 -10.01
N ALA A 106 9.46 14.27 -11.32
CA ALA A 106 10.04 15.23 -12.23
C ALA A 106 9.23 16.55 -12.27
N LEU A 107 7.89 16.44 -12.34
CA LEU A 107 7.00 17.59 -12.28
C LEU A 107 7.11 18.35 -10.95
N ALA A 108 7.16 17.64 -9.84
CA ALA A 108 7.30 18.24 -8.51
C ALA A 108 8.61 19.03 -8.37
N ILE A 109 9.70 18.52 -8.94
CA ILE A 109 11.00 19.22 -8.96
C ILE A 109 10.95 20.42 -9.90
N ALA A 110 10.31 20.28 -11.07
CA ALA A 110 10.19 21.38 -12.04
C ALA A 110 9.39 22.57 -11.47
N VAL A 111 8.33 22.30 -10.70
CA VAL A 111 7.47 23.34 -10.11
C VAL A 111 8.02 23.83 -8.76
N GLY A 112 8.47 22.93 -7.91
CA GLY A 112 8.90 23.23 -6.53
C GLY A 112 10.39 23.44 -6.34
N GLY A 113 11.18 23.28 -7.41
CA GLY A 113 12.64 23.36 -7.34
C GLY A 113 13.30 22.21 -6.57
N PRO A 114 14.62 22.30 -6.32
CA PRO A 114 15.38 21.24 -5.63
C PRO A 114 14.90 20.93 -4.22
N GLY A 115 14.29 21.90 -3.52
CA GLY A 115 13.71 21.73 -2.19
C GLY A 115 12.56 20.71 -2.16
N ALA A 116 11.85 20.50 -3.27
CA ALA A 116 10.80 19.51 -3.36
C ALA A 116 11.31 18.10 -3.06
N THR A 117 12.52 17.76 -3.49
CA THR A 117 13.14 16.46 -3.23
C THR A 117 13.32 16.20 -1.74
N PHE A 118 13.79 17.20 -0.99
CA PHE A 118 13.93 17.08 0.46
C PHE A 118 12.60 16.77 1.14
N TRP A 119 11.54 17.50 0.78
CA TRP A 119 10.20 17.26 1.34
C TRP A 119 9.61 15.92 0.95
N MET A 120 9.84 15.47 -0.28
CA MET A 120 9.41 14.13 -0.71
C MET A 120 10.09 13.02 0.07
N ILE A 121 11.40 13.12 0.34
CA ILE A 121 12.14 12.15 1.16
C ILE A 121 11.58 12.14 2.58
N LEU A 122 11.35 13.30 3.18
CA LEU A 122 10.78 13.41 4.53
C LEU A 122 9.38 12.80 4.61
N CYS A 123 8.51 13.13 3.66
CA CYS A 123 7.18 12.54 3.59
C CYS A 123 7.23 11.03 3.35
N GLY A 124 8.17 10.53 2.55
CA GLY A 124 8.39 9.11 2.35
C GLY A 124 8.77 8.38 3.64
N LEU A 125 9.69 8.94 4.40
CA LEU A 125 10.08 8.39 5.71
C LEU A 125 8.90 8.33 6.69
N LEU A 126 8.08 9.37 6.76
CA LEU A 126 6.87 9.38 7.58
C LEU A 126 5.83 8.38 7.07
N GLY A 127 5.67 8.27 5.75
CA GLY A 127 4.73 7.35 5.09
C GLY A 127 5.03 5.87 5.34
N MET A 128 6.28 5.51 5.62
CA MET A 128 6.66 4.12 5.95
C MET A 128 5.89 3.59 7.16
N SER A 129 5.64 4.41 8.18
CA SER A 129 4.87 4.00 9.37
C SER A 129 3.41 3.71 9.03
N THR A 130 2.81 4.50 8.15
CA THR A 130 1.44 4.26 7.66
C THR A 130 1.35 2.96 6.88
N LYS A 131 2.33 2.70 6.01
CA LYS A 131 2.40 1.45 5.23
C LYS A 131 2.62 0.24 6.12
N PHE A 132 3.43 0.36 7.17
CA PHE A 132 3.60 -0.70 8.17
C PHE A 132 2.27 -1.09 8.82
N VAL A 133 1.45 -0.12 9.22
CA VAL A 133 0.12 -0.37 9.79
C VAL A 133 -0.79 -1.05 8.78
N GLU A 134 -0.84 -0.54 7.56
CA GLU A 134 -1.67 -1.09 6.48
C GLU A 134 -1.34 -2.56 6.21
N CYS A 135 -0.06 -2.88 6.00
CA CYS A 135 0.38 -4.24 5.73
C CYS A 135 0.11 -5.19 6.92
N THR A 136 0.36 -4.73 8.15
CA THR A 136 0.10 -5.52 9.36
C THR A 136 -1.38 -5.83 9.52
N LEU A 137 -2.27 -4.85 9.30
CA LEU A 137 -3.70 -5.06 9.35
C LEU A 137 -4.18 -5.95 8.19
N GLY A 138 -3.62 -5.78 7.01
CA GLY A 138 -3.92 -6.61 5.84
C GLY A 138 -3.64 -8.09 6.08
N VAL A 139 -2.51 -8.41 6.70
CA VAL A 139 -2.15 -9.79 7.04
C VAL A 139 -3.00 -10.31 8.20
N LYS A 140 -3.22 -9.50 9.25
CA LYS A 140 -3.98 -9.90 10.44
C LYS A 140 -5.43 -10.29 10.13
N TYR A 141 -6.07 -9.54 9.23
CA TYR A 141 -7.51 -9.71 8.91
C TYR A 141 -7.77 -10.39 7.58
N ARG A 142 -6.75 -11.02 6.97
CA ARG A 142 -6.92 -11.81 5.74
C ARG A 142 -7.87 -12.98 5.95
N ASP A 143 -8.59 -13.35 4.91
CA ASP A 143 -9.38 -14.57 4.83
C ASP A 143 -8.67 -15.57 3.94
N ILE A 144 -8.73 -16.84 4.32
CA ILE A 144 -8.22 -17.94 3.51
C ILE A 144 -9.42 -18.84 3.23
N ASP A 145 -9.74 -19.03 1.97
CA ASP A 145 -10.84 -19.91 1.55
C ASP A 145 -10.40 -21.38 1.63
N LYS A 146 -11.37 -22.29 1.56
CA LYS A 146 -11.14 -23.75 1.55
C LYS A 146 -10.25 -24.21 0.38
N ALA A 147 -10.18 -23.42 -0.68
CA ALA A 147 -9.31 -23.65 -1.84
C ALA A 147 -7.88 -23.09 -1.65
N GLY A 148 -7.51 -22.58 -0.48
CA GLY A 148 -6.21 -21.96 -0.23
C GLY A 148 -6.07 -20.54 -0.81
N ILE A 149 -7.13 -19.95 -1.37
CA ILE A 149 -7.08 -18.61 -1.93
C ILE A 149 -7.13 -17.59 -0.80
N VAL A 150 -6.16 -16.69 -0.78
CA VAL A 150 -6.03 -15.64 0.24
C VAL A 150 -6.73 -14.37 -0.20
N TYR A 151 -7.69 -13.92 0.58
CA TYR A 151 -8.40 -12.67 0.40
C TYR A 151 -7.99 -11.68 1.50
N GLY A 152 -7.54 -10.51 1.12
CA GLY A 152 -7.08 -9.48 2.06
C GLY A 152 -7.29 -8.07 1.53
N GLY A 153 -6.89 -7.10 2.34
CA GLY A 153 -6.92 -5.70 1.97
C GLY A 153 -7.80 -4.84 2.87
N PRO A 154 -7.92 -3.53 2.54
CA PRO A 154 -8.64 -2.57 3.38
C PRO A 154 -10.09 -2.92 3.66
N MET A 155 -10.79 -3.52 2.71
CA MET A 155 -12.19 -3.96 2.88
C MET A 155 -12.34 -4.97 4.02
N TYR A 156 -11.37 -5.89 4.15
CA TYR A 156 -11.39 -6.95 5.17
C TYR A 156 -11.05 -6.41 6.55
N TYR A 157 -9.98 -5.64 6.70
CA TYR A 157 -9.63 -5.12 8.02
C TYR A 157 -10.58 -4.00 8.50
N LEU A 158 -11.21 -3.23 7.59
CA LEU A 158 -12.26 -2.29 7.98
C LEU A 158 -13.51 -3.00 8.49
N SER A 159 -13.97 -4.03 7.79
CA SER A 159 -15.16 -4.77 8.19
C SER A 159 -14.94 -5.59 9.46
N LYS A 160 -13.85 -6.34 9.57
CA LYS A 160 -13.55 -7.23 10.70
C LYS A 160 -13.02 -6.47 11.92
N GLY A 161 -12.05 -5.58 11.73
CA GLY A 161 -11.44 -4.84 12.82
C GLY A 161 -12.41 -3.89 13.53
N LEU A 162 -13.31 -3.24 12.79
CA LEU A 162 -14.37 -2.43 13.40
C LEU A 162 -15.48 -3.28 14.02
N LYS A 163 -15.74 -4.47 13.49
CA LYS A 163 -16.68 -5.42 14.12
C LYS A 163 -16.17 -5.88 15.49
N GLU A 164 -14.89 -6.18 15.65
CA GLU A 164 -14.29 -6.52 16.95
C GLU A 164 -14.42 -5.41 17.99
N ARG A 165 -14.47 -4.15 17.54
CA ARG A 165 -14.65 -2.97 18.39
C ARG A 165 -16.12 -2.57 18.61
N GLY A 166 -17.09 -3.37 18.16
CA GLY A 166 -18.51 -3.11 18.29
C GLY A 166 -19.13 -2.22 17.20
N PHE A 167 -18.34 -1.74 16.23
CA PHE A 167 -18.80 -0.86 15.14
C PHE A 167 -19.03 -1.61 13.82
N ALA A 168 -19.68 -2.76 13.87
CA ALA A 168 -19.87 -3.65 12.70
C ALA A 168 -20.57 -2.98 11.51
N LYS A 169 -21.59 -2.15 11.76
CA LYS A 169 -22.34 -1.44 10.70
C LYS A 169 -21.45 -0.41 9.99
N ILE A 170 -20.71 0.38 10.76
CA ILE A 170 -19.79 1.40 10.23
C ILE A 170 -18.66 0.74 9.43
N GLY A 171 -18.10 -0.36 9.94
CA GLY A 171 -17.07 -1.12 9.25
C GLY A 171 -17.51 -1.63 7.88
N LYS A 172 -18.75 -2.15 7.77
CA LYS A 172 -19.32 -2.60 6.50
C LYS A 172 -19.50 -1.45 5.50
N ILE A 173 -20.06 -0.32 5.95
CA ILE A 173 -20.27 0.85 5.10
C ILE A 173 -18.94 1.38 4.57
N LEU A 174 -17.95 1.54 5.43
CA LEU A 174 -16.61 2.00 5.03
C LEU A 174 -15.91 1.03 4.07
N ALA A 175 -16.05 -0.27 4.28
CA ALA A 175 -15.50 -1.28 3.38
C ALA A 175 -16.11 -1.19 1.97
N VAL A 176 -17.42 -1.00 1.87
CA VAL A 176 -18.11 -0.83 0.57
C VAL A 176 -17.69 0.47 -0.11
N ILE A 177 -17.66 1.58 0.64
CA ILE A 177 -17.21 2.88 0.09
C ILE A 177 -15.77 2.75 -0.43
N PHE A 178 -14.89 2.14 0.34
CA PHE A 178 -13.51 1.91 -0.09
C PHE A 178 -13.44 1.08 -1.38
N ALA A 179 -14.22 -0.01 -1.48
CA ALA A 179 -14.24 -0.86 -2.66
C ALA A 179 -14.68 -0.09 -3.92
N VAL A 180 -15.74 0.71 -3.82
CA VAL A 180 -16.23 1.54 -4.93
C VAL A 180 -15.20 2.60 -5.34
N LEU A 181 -14.59 3.28 -4.37
CA LEU A 181 -13.53 4.26 -4.63
C LEU A 181 -12.28 3.62 -5.25
N CYS A 182 -11.92 2.41 -4.83
CA CYS A 182 -10.79 1.67 -5.39
C CYS A 182 -11.02 1.29 -6.85
N ILE A 183 -12.24 0.85 -7.21
CA ILE A 183 -12.61 0.58 -8.61
C ILE A 183 -12.49 1.87 -9.43
N GLY A 184 -13.07 2.98 -8.96
CA GLY A 184 -12.98 4.26 -9.65
C GLY A 184 -11.53 4.76 -9.83
N ALA A 185 -10.70 4.61 -8.79
CA ALA A 185 -9.29 4.98 -8.85
C ALA A 185 -8.49 4.14 -9.83
N SER A 186 -8.81 2.84 -9.95
CA SER A 186 -8.15 1.93 -10.90
C SER A 186 -8.39 2.34 -12.36
N PHE A 187 -9.60 2.79 -12.69
CA PHE A 187 -9.90 3.29 -14.03
C PHE A 187 -9.20 4.62 -14.35
N GLY A 188 -9.23 5.57 -13.41
CA GLY A 188 -8.66 6.91 -13.63
C GLY A 188 -7.15 6.98 -13.48
N GLY A 189 -6.66 6.77 -12.27
CA GLY A 189 -5.25 6.94 -11.92
C GLY A 189 -4.37 5.75 -12.29
N GLY A 190 -4.92 4.54 -12.19
CA GLY A 190 -4.15 3.31 -12.41
C GLY A 190 -3.89 3.01 -13.89
N ASN A 191 -4.84 3.27 -14.76
CA ASN A 191 -4.73 2.90 -16.18
C ASN A 191 -4.73 4.11 -17.11
N ALA A 192 -5.79 4.91 -17.12
CA ALA A 192 -5.96 5.97 -18.10
C ALA A 192 -4.84 7.02 -18.07
N ALA A 193 -4.43 7.48 -16.88
CA ALA A 193 -3.35 8.46 -16.74
C ALA A 193 -1.99 7.90 -17.16
N GLN A 194 -1.69 6.66 -16.81
CA GLN A 194 -0.41 6.03 -17.15
C GLN A 194 -0.29 5.72 -18.64
N SER A 195 -1.37 5.21 -19.26
CA SER A 195 -1.43 4.94 -20.70
C SER A 195 -1.31 6.22 -21.52
N ASN A 196 -1.99 7.29 -21.08
CA ASN A 196 -1.91 8.59 -21.75
C ASN A 196 -0.48 9.16 -21.72
N GLN A 197 0.20 9.10 -20.58
CA GLN A 197 1.59 9.57 -20.47
C GLN A 197 2.54 8.76 -21.35
N ALA A 198 2.38 7.44 -21.39
CA ALA A 198 3.18 6.57 -22.25
C ALA A 198 2.94 6.87 -23.74
N ALA A 199 1.68 7.05 -24.15
CA ALA A 199 1.31 7.38 -25.51
C ALA A 199 1.86 8.76 -25.94
N MET A 200 1.75 9.78 -25.07
CA MET A 200 2.31 11.10 -25.33
C MET A 200 3.82 11.08 -25.52
N GLN A 201 4.53 10.30 -24.71
CA GLN A 201 5.97 10.16 -24.82
C GLN A 201 6.37 9.48 -26.14
N LEU A 202 5.63 8.46 -26.54
CA LEU A 202 5.85 7.79 -27.83
C LEU A 202 5.63 8.74 -29.01
N VAL A 203 4.53 9.47 -29.01
CA VAL A 203 4.20 10.44 -30.06
C VAL A 203 5.28 11.53 -30.15
N ASN A 204 5.68 12.11 -29.02
CA ASN A 204 6.73 13.13 -29.01
C ASN A 204 8.08 12.61 -29.53
N SER A 205 8.45 11.39 -29.14
CA SER A 205 9.70 10.77 -29.61
C SER A 205 9.67 10.43 -31.10
N CYS A 206 8.53 9.94 -31.61
CA CYS A 206 8.36 9.65 -33.05
C CYS A 206 8.27 10.93 -33.91
N LEU A 207 7.60 11.97 -33.42
CA LEU A 207 7.49 13.24 -34.15
C LEU A 207 8.83 13.98 -34.24
N LEU A 208 9.68 13.91 -33.24
CA LEU A 208 11.04 14.43 -33.28
C LEU A 208 11.92 13.70 -34.30
N TYR A 209 11.61 12.45 -34.62
CA TYR A 209 12.36 11.67 -35.60
C TYR A 209 11.85 11.89 -37.04
N THR A 210 10.62 12.38 -37.24
CA THR A 210 9.99 12.59 -38.57
C THR A 210 10.01 14.04 -39.04
N SER A 211 10.61 14.96 -38.28
CA SER A 211 10.66 16.40 -38.63
C SER A 211 11.99 16.87 -39.23
N ASP A 212 12.79 15.95 -39.77
CA ASP A 212 13.95 16.26 -40.63
C ASP A 212 13.62 16.11 -42.14
#